data_69d44d482f73da04e7062a4afc0adaf8
#
_entry.id   69d44d482f73da04e7062a4afc0adaf8
#
_cell.length_a   1.000
_cell.length_b   1.000
_cell.length_c   1.000
_cell.angle_alpha   90.00
_cell.angle_beta   90.00
_cell.angle_gamma   90.00
#
_symmetry.space_group_name_H-M   'P 1'
#
loop_
_entity.id
_entity.type
_entity.pdbx_description
1 polymer ?
#
loop_
_entity_poly.entity_id
_entity_poly.type
_entity_poly.pdbx_seq_one_letter_code
_entity_poly.pdbx_strand_id
1 'polypeptide(L)'
;GRANHGGEFYLKEVVIEVWGDFACFTMPQAKVERLTYPFPPPSAARGILSAIYMKPKEFLWRIDRIEVLEPIRYISFKRNEIKCTVSSTPVSAEEERTQRQTTALQNVRYRIAASIIPRPAFVGRETQLYEQALRRIRGGKCYFQPSLGLREFTCYFEESDGTRPPIQESLDAGLMVYDLFTPEDVEVTKKAKIQMSLFHAVMENGVISVPPYESPEVLKGEAIHAEGAV
;
A
#
# COMPACT_ATOMS: atom_id res chain seq x y z
N GLY A 1 -20.65 -31.65 -30.70
CA GLY A 1 -19.51 -31.03 -30.08
C GLY A 1 -19.90 -29.74 -29.41
N ARG A 2 -20.05 -29.74 -28.08
CA ARG A 2 -20.25 -28.50 -27.31
C ARG A 2 -18.87 -28.09 -26.78
N ALA A 3 -18.35 -26.98 -27.32
CA ALA A 3 -17.15 -26.35 -26.78
C ALA A 3 -17.45 -25.79 -25.39
N ASN A 4 -16.75 -26.27 -24.39
CA ASN A 4 -16.67 -25.67 -23.07
C ASN A 4 -15.94 -24.34 -23.19
N HIS A 5 -16.66 -23.25 -23.15
CA HIS A 5 -16.08 -21.95 -22.90
C HIS A 5 -15.96 -21.80 -21.39
N GLY A 6 -14.78 -22.11 -20.86
CA GLY A 6 -14.37 -21.67 -19.55
C GLY A 6 -14.37 -20.15 -19.54
N GLY A 7 -15.38 -19.53 -18.94
CA GLY A 7 -15.43 -18.10 -18.77
C GLY A 7 -14.30 -17.70 -17.82
N GLU A 8 -13.18 -17.24 -18.35
CA GLU A 8 -12.27 -16.40 -17.59
C GLU A 8 -13.06 -15.15 -17.18
N PHE A 9 -13.41 -15.06 -15.91
CA PHE A 9 -13.92 -13.83 -15.35
C PHE A 9 -12.79 -12.80 -15.35
N TYR A 10 -12.72 -11.99 -16.40
CA TYR A 10 -11.85 -10.83 -16.43
C TYR A 10 -12.33 -9.84 -15.38
N LEU A 11 -11.65 -9.82 -14.24
CA LEU A 11 -11.88 -8.79 -13.23
C LEU A 11 -11.54 -7.44 -13.84
N LYS A 12 -12.44 -6.47 -13.68
CA LYS A 12 -12.22 -5.11 -14.16
C LYS A 12 -11.15 -4.43 -13.31
N GLU A 13 -10.10 -3.99 -13.97
CA GLU A 13 -8.97 -3.31 -13.35
C GLU A 13 -9.17 -1.80 -13.35
N VAL A 14 -8.98 -1.19 -12.19
CA VAL A 14 -8.89 0.27 -12.01
C VAL A 14 -7.43 0.64 -12.03
N VAL A 15 -7.06 1.65 -12.81
CA VAL A 15 -5.69 2.13 -12.92
C VAL A 15 -5.65 3.62 -12.58
N ILE A 16 -4.95 3.98 -11.51
CA ILE A 16 -4.76 5.36 -11.06
C ILE A 16 -3.29 5.76 -11.12
N GLU A 17 -3.05 7.05 -11.30
CA GLU A 17 -1.77 7.68 -11.04
C GLU A 17 -1.83 8.45 -9.73
N VAL A 18 -0.80 8.30 -8.92
CA VAL A 18 -0.67 8.99 -7.63
C VAL A 18 0.70 9.64 -7.53
N TRP A 19 0.78 10.80 -6.89
CA TRP A 19 2.04 11.53 -6.75
C TRP A 19 2.04 12.41 -5.51
N GLY A 20 3.20 12.87 -5.13
CA GLY A 20 3.38 13.80 -4.04
C GLY A 20 4.84 14.25 -3.91
N ASP A 21 5.04 15.25 -3.08
CA ASP A 21 6.37 15.81 -2.83
C ASP A 21 7.25 14.85 -2.04
N PHE A 22 6.65 14.13 -1.09
CA PHE A 22 7.33 13.18 -0.21
C PHE A 22 6.50 11.92 0.01
N ALA A 23 7.21 10.82 0.26
CA ALA A 23 6.61 9.56 0.71
C ALA A 23 7.51 8.89 1.76
N CYS A 24 6.89 8.21 2.72
CA CYS A 24 7.59 7.36 3.67
C CYS A 24 6.78 6.10 3.93
N PHE A 25 7.19 5.03 3.28
CA PHE A 25 6.60 3.70 3.47
C PHE A 25 7.44 2.95 4.50
N THR A 26 7.11 3.16 5.77
CA THR A 26 7.92 2.74 6.91
C THR A 26 8.16 1.24 6.92
N MET A 27 9.43 0.85 7.01
CA MET A 27 9.85 -0.54 7.18
C MET A 27 9.61 -0.96 8.64
N PRO A 28 8.86 -2.06 8.92
CA PRO A 28 8.52 -2.48 10.28
C PRO A 28 9.73 -2.82 11.16
N GLN A 29 10.82 -3.28 10.57
CA GLN A 29 12.04 -3.66 11.26
C GLN A 29 12.87 -2.46 11.74
N ALA A 30 12.59 -1.25 11.28
CA ALA A 30 13.27 -0.03 11.72
C ALA A 30 12.66 0.48 13.03
N LYS A 31 13.29 0.14 14.17
CA LYS A 31 12.76 0.44 15.51
C LYS A 31 13.08 1.85 16.01
N VAL A 32 14.23 2.41 15.60
CA VAL A 32 14.76 3.70 16.12
C VAL A 32 14.69 4.79 15.05
N GLU A 33 14.95 4.44 13.79
CA GLU A 33 14.89 5.34 12.66
C GLU A 33 13.73 4.94 11.76
N ARG A 34 13.04 5.93 11.18
CA ARG A 34 12.04 5.66 10.15
C ARG A 34 12.74 5.53 8.81
N LEU A 35 12.84 4.29 8.34
CA LEU A 35 13.34 3.95 7.01
C LEU A 35 12.16 3.66 6.09
N THR A 36 12.26 4.14 4.86
CA THR A 36 11.24 3.89 3.84
C THR A 36 11.61 2.72 2.94
N TYR A 37 10.60 1.95 2.54
CA TYR A 37 10.74 1.11 1.35
C TYR A 37 11.00 1.97 0.11
N PRO A 38 11.65 1.44 -0.93
CA PRO A 38 11.95 2.20 -2.15
C PRO A 38 10.72 2.55 -3.00
N PHE A 39 9.60 1.87 -2.78
CA PHE A 39 8.32 2.07 -3.44
C PHE A 39 7.18 1.62 -2.50
N PRO A 40 5.90 1.94 -2.81
CA PRO A 40 4.81 1.59 -1.91
C PRO A 40 4.65 0.07 -1.77
N PRO A 41 4.48 -0.45 -0.54
CA PRO A 41 3.98 -1.80 -0.36
C PRO A 41 2.51 -1.90 -0.80
N PRO A 42 2.01 -3.10 -1.14
CA PRO A 42 0.61 -3.31 -1.53
C PRO A 42 -0.39 -2.77 -0.52
N SER A 43 -0.11 -2.88 0.78
CA SER A 43 -0.95 -2.31 1.84
C SER A 43 -1.11 -0.79 1.74
N ALA A 44 -0.05 -0.07 1.42
CA ALA A 44 -0.10 1.38 1.22
C ALA A 44 -0.91 1.74 -0.04
N ALA A 45 -0.72 1.03 -1.14
CA ALA A 45 -1.50 1.21 -2.36
C ALA A 45 -2.99 0.92 -2.13
N ARG A 46 -3.32 -0.14 -1.40
CA ARG A 46 -4.70 -0.44 -0.99
C ARG A 46 -5.28 0.69 -0.13
N GLY A 47 -4.52 1.20 0.82
CA GLY A 47 -4.93 2.32 1.67
C GLY A 47 -5.28 3.59 0.90
N ILE A 48 -4.52 3.90 -0.15
CA ILE A 48 -4.82 5.03 -1.05
C ILE A 48 -6.18 4.83 -1.75
N LEU A 49 -6.39 3.65 -2.33
CA LEU A 49 -7.66 3.32 -3.00
C LEU A 49 -8.84 3.31 -2.03
N SER A 50 -8.66 2.78 -0.82
CA SER A 50 -9.68 2.76 0.22
C SER A 50 -10.06 4.17 0.69
N ALA A 51 -9.11 5.10 0.73
CA ALA A 51 -9.40 6.51 1.02
C ALA A 51 -10.29 7.17 -0.04
N ILE A 52 -10.21 6.72 -1.28
CA ILE A 52 -11.00 7.22 -2.42
C ILE A 52 -12.38 6.54 -2.46
N TYR A 53 -12.39 5.21 -2.43
CA TYR A 53 -13.60 4.39 -2.52
C TYR A 53 -13.45 3.07 -1.79
N MET A 54 -14.37 2.81 -0.88
CA MET A 54 -14.36 1.64 -0.03
C MET A 54 -15.77 1.26 0.37
N LYS A 55 -16.12 0.00 0.18
CA LYS A 55 -17.32 -0.65 0.72
C LYS A 55 -16.95 -2.04 1.24
N PRO A 56 -16.40 -2.14 2.45
CA PRO A 56 -15.74 -3.35 2.92
C PRO A 56 -16.66 -4.57 3.04
N LYS A 57 -17.98 -4.36 3.17
CA LYS A 57 -18.99 -5.42 3.17
C LYS A 57 -19.36 -5.90 1.77
N GLU A 58 -19.04 -5.13 0.74
CA GLU A 58 -19.41 -5.42 -0.64
C GLU A 58 -18.22 -5.96 -1.45
N PHE A 59 -17.03 -5.38 -1.29
CA PHE A 59 -15.83 -5.77 -2.02
C PHE A 59 -14.55 -5.48 -1.26
N LEU A 60 -13.45 -6.02 -1.78
CA LEU A 60 -12.09 -5.62 -1.42
C LEU A 60 -11.31 -5.14 -2.65
N TRP A 61 -10.33 -4.26 -2.41
CA TRP A 61 -9.30 -3.97 -3.38
C TRP A 61 -8.21 -5.04 -3.37
N ARG A 62 -7.88 -5.57 -4.55
CA ARG A 62 -6.69 -6.37 -4.78
C ARG A 62 -5.71 -5.56 -5.60
N ILE A 63 -4.52 -5.33 -5.08
CA ILE A 63 -3.46 -4.66 -5.84
C ILE A 63 -2.84 -5.68 -6.79
N ASP A 64 -2.84 -5.39 -8.08
CA ASP A 64 -2.31 -6.28 -9.12
C ASP A 64 -0.90 -5.90 -9.52
N ARG A 65 -0.62 -4.58 -9.59
CA ARG A 65 0.65 -4.05 -10.10
C ARG A 65 0.89 -2.65 -9.55
N ILE A 66 2.15 -2.35 -9.28
CA ILE A 66 2.62 -1.00 -8.95
C ILE A 66 3.73 -0.66 -9.93
N GLU A 67 3.64 0.49 -10.58
CA GLU A 67 4.65 0.99 -11.49
C GLU A 67 5.27 2.26 -10.91
N VAL A 68 6.58 2.35 -10.93
CA VAL A 68 7.34 3.53 -10.48
C VAL A 68 7.59 4.41 -11.70
N LEU A 69 7.07 5.64 -11.68
CA LEU A 69 7.07 6.56 -12.82
C LEU A 69 8.09 7.68 -12.69
N GLU A 70 8.63 7.90 -11.51
CA GLU A 70 9.69 8.87 -11.24
C GLU A 70 10.87 8.18 -10.57
N PRO A 71 12.11 8.64 -10.78
CA PRO A 71 13.30 8.06 -10.16
C PRO A 71 13.19 8.01 -8.64
N ILE A 72 13.74 6.95 -8.05
CA ILE A 72 13.79 6.75 -6.60
C ILE A 72 14.84 7.70 -6.02
N ARG A 73 14.40 8.69 -5.25
CA ARG A 73 15.26 9.67 -4.59
C ARG A 73 14.98 9.68 -3.10
N TYR A 74 16.03 9.57 -2.30
CA TYR A 74 15.93 9.60 -0.84
C TYR A 74 16.26 10.98 -0.29
N ILE A 75 15.58 11.35 0.78
CA ILE A 75 15.86 12.55 1.59
C ILE A 75 15.75 12.20 3.07
N SER A 76 16.57 12.82 3.89
CA SER A 76 16.56 12.61 5.33
C SER A 76 16.14 13.86 6.07
N PHE A 77 15.26 13.71 7.04
CA PHE A 77 14.87 14.77 7.99
C PHE A 77 15.22 14.35 9.40
N LYS A 78 15.54 15.33 10.23
CA LYS A 78 15.62 15.17 11.68
C LYS A 78 14.33 15.67 12.31
N ARG A 79 13.68 14.81 13.11
CA ARG A 79 12.51 15.17 13.91
C ARG A 79 12.86 15.14 15.38
N ASN A 80 12.41 16.18 16.10
CA ASN A 80 12.47 16.18 17.57
C ASN A 80 11.20 15.51 18.10
N GLU A 81 11.36 14.37 18.76
CA GLU A 81 10.26 13.70 19.45
C GLU A 81 10.50 13.81 20.97
N ILE A 82 9.42 14.12 21.72
CA ILE A 82 9.46 14.11 23.18
C ILE A 82 9.23 12.66 23.61
N LYS A 83 10.17 12.10 24.36
CA LYS A 83 9.98 10.81 25.03
C LYS A 83 9.16 11.01 26.29
N CYS A 84 7.91 10.58 26.28
CA CYS A 84 7.14 10.45 27.52
C CYS A 84 7.54 9.16 28.23
N THR A 85 8.48 9.25 29.17
CA THR A 85 8.67 8.23 30.17
C THR A 85 7.85 8.64 31.42
N VAL A 86 7.01 7.74 31.91
CA VAL A 86 6.31 7.93 33.19
C VAL A 86 7.35 7.80 34.28
N SER A 87 8.03 8.90 34.58
CA SER A 87 8.91 9.03 35.75
C SER A 87 8.25 9.99 36.75
N SER A 88 8.29 9.61 38.00
CA SER A 88 7.75 10.41 39.10
C SER A 88 8.57 11.68 39.42
N THR A 89 9.60 11.97 38.66
CA THR A 89 10.43 13.17 38.80
C THR A 89 10.18 14.08 37.59
N PRO A 90 9.88 15.38 37.81
CA PRO A 90 9.72 16.31 36.72
C PRO A 90 11.06 16.53 36.00
N VAL A 91 11.19 15.95 34.83
CA VAL A 91 12.34 16.15 33.93
C VAL A 91 11.99 17.28 32.96
N SER A 92 12.94 18.16 32.66
CA SER A 92 12.69 19.24 31.73
C SER A 92 12.42 18.69 30.30
N ALA A 93 11.45 19.27 29.59
CA ALA A 93 11.06 18.83 28.24
C ALA A 93 12.23 18.89 27.25
N GLU A 94 13.32 19.57 27.55
CA GLU A 94 14.52 19.65 26.74
C GLU A 94 15.39 18.39 26.85
N GLU A 95 15.42 17.73 28.00
CA GLU A 95 16.23 16.51 28.20
C GLU A 95 15.56 15.26 27.62
N GLU A 96 14.25 15.30 27.39
CA GLU A 96 13.49 14.18 26.84
C GLU A 96 13.36 14.18 25.31
N ARG A 97 13.86 15.20 24.63
CA ARG A 97 13.81 15.28 23.17
C ARG A 97 14.85 14.37 22.56
N THR A 98 14.37 13.32 21.89
CA THR A 98 15.22 12.48 21.04
C THR A 98 15.06 12.90 19.59
N GLN A 99 16.17 13.23 18.95
CA GLN A 99 16.18 13.43 17.50
C GLN A 99 16.05 12.07 16.81
N ARG A 100 14.96 11.84 16.07
CA ARG A 100 14.81 10.70 15.18
C ARG A 100 15.04 11.14 13.75
N GLN A 101 15.90 10.40 13.06
CA GLN A 101 16.10 10.58 11.63
C GLN A 101 15.01 9.83 10.87
N THR A 102 14.31 10.53 9.97
CA THR A 102 13.36 9.95 9.04
C THR A 102 13.95 9.99 7.65
N THR A 103 14.11 8.84 7.02
CA THR A 103 14.45 8.75 5.61
C THR A 103 13.17 8.59 4.81
N ALA A 104 12.97 9.47 3.86
CA ALA A 104 11.79 9.50 3.01
C ALA A 104 12.17 9.48 1.53
N LEU A 105 11.18 9.32 0.68
CA LEU A 105 11.29 9.48 -0.77
C LEU A 105 10.84 10.89 -1.16
N GLN A 106 11.44 11.45 -2.21
CA GLN A 106 11.16 12.78 -2.71
C GLN A 106 10.67 12.75 -4.15
N ASN A 107 9.67 13.59 -4.45
CA ASN A 107 9.10 13.74 -5.80
C ASN A 107 8.70 12.40 -6.41
N VAL A 108 7.77 11.73 -5.76
CA VAL A 108 7.33 10.39 -6.14
C VAL A 108 6.14 10.43 -7.10
N ARG A 109 6.06 9.42 -7.96
CA ARG A 109 4.91 9.18 -8.82
C ARG A 109 4.77 7.70 -9.11
N TYR A 110 3.55 7.17 -8.96
CA TYR A 110 3.26 5.76 -9.13
C TYR A 110 2.00 5.58 -9.96
N ARG A 111 1.95 4.48 -10.72
CA ARG A 111 0.72 3.96 -11.31
C ARG A 111 0.34 2.71 -10.55
N ILE A 112 -0.89 2.68 -10.05
CA ILE A 112 -1.43 1.55 -9.29
C ILE A 112 -2.56 0.93 -10.09
N ALA A 113 -2.43 -0.35 -10.40
CA ALA A 113 -3.46 -1.16 -11.01
C ALA A 113 -4.07 -2.08 -9.96
N ALA A 114 -5.37 -2.04 -9.81
CA ALA A 114 -6.09 -2.82 -8.82
C ALA A 114 -7.43 -3.35 -9.36
N SER A 115 -7.83 -4.50 -8.84
CA SER A 115 -9.08 -5.15 -9.18
C SER A 115 -10.05 -5.10 -8.01
N ILE A 116 -11.34 -4.97 -8.34
CA ILE A 116 -12.43 -5.07 -7.37
C ILE A 116 -12.79 -6.55 -7.23
N ILE A 117 -12.64 -7.08 -6.01
CA ILE A 117 -13.00 -8.45 -5.66
C ILE A 117 -14.30 -8.40 -4.86
N PRO A 118 -15.45 -8.78 -5.44
CA PRO A 118 -16.72 -8.73 -4.73
C PRO A 118 -16.75 -9.76 -3.61
N ARG A 119 -17.39 -9.41 -2.50
CA ARG A 119 -17.74 -10.38 -1.47
C ARG A 119 -18.76 -11.38 -2.03
N PRO A 120 -18.88 -12.61 -1.48
CA PRO A 120 -19.74 -13.65 -2.05
C PRO A 120 -21.17 -13.22 -2.35
N ALA A 121 -21.78 -12.41 -1.47
CA ALA A 121 -23.15 -11.89 -1.67
C ALA A 121 -23.27 -10.82 -2.77
N PHE A 122 -22.16 -10.30 -3.28
CA PHE A 122 -22.11 -9.21 -4.26
C PHE A 122 -21.51 -9.63 -5.61
N VAL A 123 -21.27 -10.92 -5.80
CA VAL A 123 -20.85 -11.48 -7.09
C VAL A 123 -21.91 -11.13 -8.14
N GLY A 124 -21.47 -10.62 -9.29
CA GLY A 124 -22.33 -10.11 -10.36
C GLY A 124 -22.55 -8.59 -10.32
N ARG A 125 -22.06 -7.90 -9.28
CA ARG A 125 -22.13 -6.42 -9.17
C ARG A 125 -20.82 -5.71 -9.50
N GLU A 126 -19.83 -6.41 -10.03
CA GLU A 126 -18.48 -5.91 -10.29
C GLU A 126 -18.49 -4.68 -11.20
N THR A 127 -19.31 -4.70 -12.25
CA THR A 127 -19.45 -3.55 -13.18
C THR A 127 -19.94 -2.30 -12.47
N GLN A 128 -20.97 -2.44 -11.62
CA GLN A 128 -21.55 -1.33 -10.87
C GLN A 128 -20.54 -0.73 -9.88
N LEU A 129 -19.82 -1.58 -9.16
CA LEU A 129 -18.79 -1.17 -8.21
C LEU A 129 -17.63 -0.48 -8.93
N TYR A 130 -17.20 -1.02 -10.07
CA TYR A 130 -16.15 -0.46 -10.91
C TYR A 130 -16.53 0.93 -11.44
N GLU A 131 -17.71 1.09 -11.99
CA GLU A 131 -18.17 2.39 -12.51
C GLU A 131 -18.31 3.45 -11.40
N GLN A 132 -18.72 3.03 -10.21
CA GLN A 132 -18.75 3.92 -9.06
C GLN A 132 -17.34 4.35 -8.63
N ALA A 133 -16.38 3.43 -8.62
CA ALA A 133 -14.99 3.75 -8.34
C ALA A 133 -14.44 4.78 -9.33
N LEU A 134 -14.67 4.56 -10.63
CA LEU A 134 -14.22 5.48 -11.68
C LEU A 134 -14.85 6.88 -11.55
N ARG A 135 -16.15 6.96 -11.24
CA ARG A 135 -16.81 8.27 -11.03
C ARG A 135 -16.18 9.05 -9.89
N ARG A 136 -15.84 8.37 -8.79
CA ARG A 136 -15.17 9.02 -7.65
C ARG A 136 -13.76 9.47 -7.99
N ILE A 137 -12.98 8.64 -8.67
CA ILE A 137 -11.62 8.97 -9.11
C ILE A 137 -11.65 10.18 -10.06
N ARG A 138 -12.48 10.14 -11.08
CA ARG A 138 -12.63 11.21 -12.07
C ARG A 138 -13.15 12.52 -11.47
N GLY A 139 -13.97 12.42 -10.44
CA GLY A 139 -14.46 13.57 -9.68
C GLY A 139 -13.51 14.08 -8.60
N GLY A 140 -12.35 13.44 -8.41
CA GLY A 140 -11.40 13.78 -7.34
C GLY A 140 -11.97 13.58 -5.94
N LYS A 141 -12.94 12.67 -5.76
CA LYS A 141 -13.64 12.46 -4.49
C LYS A 141 -12.94 11.42 -3.64
N CYS A 142 -12.83 11.72 -2.37
CA CYS A 142 -12.30 10.80 -1.35
C CYS A 142 -13.08 10.95 -0.04
N TYR A 143 -13.07 9.91 0.79
CA TYR A 143 -13.63 9.98 2.14
C TYR A 143 -12.73 10.79 3.07
N PHE A 144 -11.42 10.66 2.86
CA PHE A 144 -10.38 11.45 3.51
C PHE A 144 -9.20 11.56 2.54
N GLN A 145 -8.37 12.58 2.74
CA GLN A 145 -7.22 12.81 1.87
C GLN A 145 -6.25 11.62 1.94
N PRO A 146 -5.96 10.94 0.81
CA PRO A 146 -4.94 9.91 0.80
C PRO A 146 -3.58 10.46 1.17
N SER A 147 -2.74 9.61 1.75
CA SER A 147 -1.36 9.92 2.10
C SER A 147 -0.38 8.89 1.56
N LEU A 148 0.86 9.31 1.38
CA LEU A 148 1.96 8.46 0.93
C LEU A 148 2.77 7.95 2.13
N GLY A 149 2.15 7.05 2.90
CA GLY A 149 2.68 6.49 4.13
C GLY A 149 2.35 7.32 5.36
N LEU A 150 3.09 8.38 5.62
CA LEU A 150 2.79 9.29 6.72
C LEU A 150 1.66 10.27 6.36
N ARG A 151 0.82 10.61 7.34
CA ARG A 151 -0.36 11.47 7.12
C ARG A 151 -0.02 12.87 6.60
N GLU A 152 1.12 13.41 6.96
CA GLU A 152 1.61 14.71 6.49
C GLU A 152 2.04 14.70 5.03
N PHE A 153 2.25 13.53 4.42
CA PHE A 153 2.66 13.39 3.03
C PHE A 153 1.46 13.17 2.14
N THR A 154 0.91 14.26 1.66
CA THR A 154 -0.29 14.27 0.82
C THR A 154 -0.09 13.48 -0.46
N CYS A 155 -1.07 12.65 -0.79
CA CYS A 155 -1.15 11.89 -2.03
C CYS A 155 -2.19 12.53 -2.95
N TYR A 156 -1.74 13.03 -4.10
CA TYR A 156 -2.61 13.47 -5.19
C TYR A 156 -2.92 12.27 -6.08
N PHE A 157 -4.06 12.28 -6.74
CA PHE A 157 -4.45 11.16 -7.60
C PHE A 157 -5.31 11.60 -8.78
N GLU A 158 -5.23 10.82 -9.85
CA GLU A 158 -6.11 10.91 -11.02
C GLU A 158 -6.26 9.54 -11.69
N GLU A 159 -7.23 9.38 -12.57
CA GLU A 159 -7.29 8.20 -13.44
C GLU A 159 -6.07 8.19 -14.35
N SER A 160 -5.40 7.04 -14.49
CA SER A 160 -4.25 6.94 -15.36
C SER A 160 -4.68 6.91 -16.83
N ASP A 161 -4.00 7.69 -17.66
CA ASP A 161 -4.13 7.64 -19.12
C ASP A 161 -3.17 6.62 -19.76
N GLY A 162 -2.29 6.01 -18.96
CA GLY A 162 -1.34 4.99 -19.39
C GLY A 162 -0.16 5.52 -20.23
N THR A 163 -0.03 6.83 -20.43
CA THR A 163 0.98 7.39 -21.33
C THR A 163 2.37 7.53 -20.73
N ARG A 164 2.45 7.73 -19.41
CA ARG A 164 3.73 7.91 -18.74
C ARG A 164 4.44 6.57 -18.57
N PRO A 165 5.65 6.38 -19.12
CA PRO A 165 6.36 5.12 -18.99
C PRO A 165 6.93 4.92 -17.59
N PRO A 166 7.02 3.67 -17.10
CA PRO A 166 7.79 3.35 -15.91
C PRO A 166 9.27 3.66 -16.08
N ILE A 167 9.98 3.89 -14.97
CA ILE A 167 11.43 4.02 -14.99
C ILE A 167 12.10 2.73 -15.48
N GLN A 168 13.28 2.85 -16.10
CA GLN A 168 14.03 1.72 -16.65
C GLN A 168 15.03 1.15 -15.64
N GLU A 169 14.61 1.05 -14.38
CA GLU A 169 15.41 0.52 -13.29
C GLU A 169 14.84 -0.80 -12.78
N SER A 170 15.73 -1.70 -12.38
CA SER A 170 15.35 -2.96 -11.74
C SER A 170 16.02 -3.05 -10.37
N LEU A 171 15.28 -3.52 -9.38
CA LEU A 171 15.68 -3.55 -7.99
C LEU A 171 15.01 -4.71 -7.26
N ASP A 172 15.80 -5.49 -6.54
CA ASP A 172 15.28 -6.45 -5.57
C ASP A 172 15.16 -5.77 -4.21
N ALA A 173 13.94 -5.54 -3.76
CA ALA A 173 13.68 -4.89 -2.47
C ALA A 173 13.62 -5.89 -1.29
N GLY A 174 13.83 -7.19 -1.55
CA GLY A 174 13.74 -8.23 -0.54
C GLY A 174 12.31 -8.44 -0.04
N LEU A 175 12.19 -8.89 1.21
CA LEU A 175 10.88 -9.07 1.82
C LEU A 175 10.24 -7.73 2.18
N MET A 176 9.03 -7.54 1.71
CA MET A 176 8.23 -6.33 1.91
C MET A 176 6.87 -6.70 2.53
N VAL A 177 6.33 -5.82 3.34
CA VAL A 177 4.96 -5.98 3.84
C VAL A 177 3.99 -6.08 2.68
N TYR A 178 3.18 -7.15 2.68
CA TYR A 178 2.07 -7.33 1.76
C TYR A 178 0.83 -6.63 2.31
N ASP A 179 0.38 -7.07 3.47
CA ASP A 179 -0.70 -6.42 4.23
C ASP A 179 -0.56 -6.67 5.74
N LEU A 180 -1.32 -5.91 6.52
CA LEU A 180 -1.41 -6.05 7.97
C LEU A 180 -2.65 -6.83 8.42
N PHE A 181 -3.54 -7.15 7.50
CA PHE A 181 -4.80 -7.84 7.74
C PHE A 181 -5.04 -8.94 6.72
N THR A 182 -5.85 -9.92 7.09
CA THR A 182 -6.34 -10.91 6.13
C THR A 182 -7.44 -10.30 5.26
N PRO A 183 -7.69 -10.82 4.04
CA PRO A 183 -8.78 -10.32 3.19
C PRO A 183 -10.16 -10.39 3.84
N GLU A 184 -10.39 -11.37 4.72
CA GLU A 184 -11.65 -11.51 5.46
C GLU A 184 -11.84 -10.40 6.49
N ASP A 185 -10.74 -9.97 7.12
CA ASP A 185 -10.76 -9.01 8.23
C ASP A 185 -10.50 -7.58 7.81
N VAL A 186 -10.08 -7.36 6.56
CA VAL A 186 -9.80 -6.02 6.04
C VAL A 186 -11.02 -5.12 6.20
N GLU A 187 -10.87 -4.10 7.03
CA GLU A 187 -11.81 -3.00 7.19
C GLU A 187 -13.22 -3.39 7.68
N VAL A 188 -13.46 -4.67 8.01
CA VAL A 188 -14.78 -5.16 8.43
C VAL A 188 -15.01 -4.97 9.92
N THR A 189 -13.97 -5.08 10.73
CA THR A 189 -14.09 -4.96 12.18
C THR A 189 -13.01 -4.06 12.79
N LYS A 190 -13.40 -3.22 13.75
CA LYS A 190 -12.46 -2.42 14.56
C LYS A 190 -11.59 -3.29 15.50
N LYS A 191 -11.82 -4.60 15.53
CA LYS A 191 -11.14 -5.58 16.39
C LYS A 191 -10.32 -6.59 15.61
N ALA A 192 -10.09 -6.36 14.32
CA ALA A 192 -9.28 -7.25 13.52
C ALA A 192 -7.88 -7.42 14.11
N LYS A 193 -7.43 -8.65 14.28
CA LYS A 193 -6.07 -8.92 14.71
C LYS A 193 -5.12 -8.52 13.58
N ILE A 194 -4.04 -7.85 13.93
CA ILE A 194 -2.97 -7.59 12.97
C ILE A 194 -2.29 -8.93 12.65
N GLN A 195 -2.40 -9.34 11.40
CA GLN A 195 -1.70 -10.49 10.85
C GLN A 195 -0.86 -10.01 9.68
N MET A 196 0.41 -9.75 9.95
CA MET A 196 1.33 -9.30 8.90
C MET A 196 1.60 -10.42 7.91
N SER A 197 1.45 -10.10 6.63
CA SER A 197 1.92 -10.92 5.52
C SER A 197 3.05 -10.21 4.78
N LEU A 198 3.95 -10.98 4.19
CA LEU A 198 5.13 -10.51 3.48
C LEU A 198 5.19 -11.15 2.08
N PHE A 199 5.90 -10.50 1.18
CA PHE A 199 6.23 -11.07 -0.12
C PHE A 199 7.59 -10.58 -0.58
N HIS A 200 8.23 -11.31 -1.48
CA HIS A 200 9.46 -10.89 -2.11
C HIS A 200 9.16 -9.87 -3.23
N ALA A 201 9.48 -8.61 -2.97
CA ALA A 201 9.19 -7.52 -3.88
C ALA A 201 10.37 -7.26 -4.82
N VAL A 202 10.14 -7.48 -6.11
CA VAL A 202 11.12 -7.23 -7.17
C VAL A 202 10.53 -6.23 -8.16
N MET A 203 11.25 -5.15 -8.40
CA MET A 203 10.94 -4.20 -9.45
C MET A 203 11.74 -4.57 -10.70
N GLU A 204 11.05 -4.84 -11.79
CA GLU A 204 11.63 -5.11 -13.10
C GLU A 204 11.25 -4.01 -14.08
N ASN A 205 12.22 -3.24 -14.54
CA ASN A 205 11.99 -2.09 -15.42
C ASN A 205 10.84 -1.17 -14.91
N GLY A 206 10.93 -0.82 -13.63
CA GLY A 206 9.98 0.06 -12.98
C GLY A 206 8.65 -0.58 -12.57
N VAL A 207 8.45 -1.88 -12.79
CA VAL A 207 7.18 -2.58 -12.53
C VAL A 207 7.34 -3.61 -11.43
N ILE A 208 6.45 -3.55 -10.44
CA ILE A 208 6.32 -4.53 -9.37
C ILE A 208 5.01 -5.28 -9.57
N SER A 209 5.10 -6.57 -9.87
CA SER A 209 3.95 -7.48 -9.92
C SER A 209 3.60 -7.93 -8.50
N VAL A 210 2.35 -7.79 -8.13
CA VAL A 210 1.86 -8.15 -6.80
C VAL A 210 1.10 -9.47 -6.90
N PRO A 211 1.55 -10.54 -6.19
CA PRO A 211 0.84 -11.81 -6.21
C PRO A 211 -0.51 -11.69 -5.47
N PRO A 212 -1.52 -12.48 -5.85
CA PRO A 212 -2.76 -12.56 -5.07
C PRO A 212 -2.49 -13.14 -3.68
N TYR A 213 -3.31 -12.78 -2.69
CA TYR A 213 -3.09 -13.18 -1.29
C TYR A 213 -3.00 -14.70 -1.11
N GLU A 214 -3.73 -15.47 -1.90
CA GLU A 214 -3.77 -16.94 -1.85
C GLU A 214 -2.51 -17.61 -2.43
N SER A 215 -1.68 -16.83 -3.14
CA SER A 215 -0.44 -17.35 -3.72
C SER A 215 0.52 -17.81 -2.63
N PRO A 216 1.28 -18.92 -2.87
CA PRO A 216 2.34 -19.35 -1.97
C PRO A 216 3.50 -18.34 -1.88
N GLU A 217 3.59 -17.37 -2.79
CA GLU A 217 4.56 -16.27 -2.73
C GLU A 217 4.26 -15.26 -1.61
N VAL A 218 3.03 -15.27 -1.07
CA VAL A 218 2.65 -14.45 0.07
C VAL A 218 2.85 -15.25 1.35
N LEU A 219 3.84 -14.83 2.15
CA LEU A 219 4.19 -15.45 3.42
C LEU A 219 3.22 -14.97 4.50
N LYS A 220 2.55 -15.91 5.15
CA LYS A 220 1.53 -15.66 6.18
C LYS A 220 2.03 -16.10 7.56
N GLY A 221 1.51 -15.48 8.60
CA GLY A 221 1.83 -15.60 10.03
C GLY A 221 2.76 -16.71 10.52
N GLU A 222 2.42 -17.98 10.37
CA GLU A 222 3.24 -19.11 10.84
C GLU A 222 4.55 -19.29 10.05
N ALA A 223 4.55 -18.95 8.75
CA ALA A 223 5.74 -19.02 7.90
C ALA A 223 6.76 -17.91 8.24
N ILE A 224 6.31 -16.77 8.71
CA ILE A 224 7.19 -15.66 9.10
C ILE A 224 8.06 -16.05 10.31
N HIS A 225 7.53 -16.84 11.24
CA HIS A 225 8.29 -17.32 12.41
C HIS A 225 9.35 -18.37 12.06
N ALA A 226 9.19 -19.11 10.97
CA ALA A 226 10.15 -20.13 10.55
C ALA A 226 11.39 -19.59 9.85
N GLU A 227 11.27 -18.47 9.13
CA GLU A 227 12.40 -17.84 8.43
C GLU A 227 13.22 -16.88 9.32
N GLY A 228 12.67 -16.43 10.44
CA GLY A 228 13.36 -15.58 11.41
C GLY A 228 14.23 -16.32 12.43
N ALA A 229 14.38 -17.65 12.30
CA ALA A 229 15.16 -18.51 13.21
C ALA A 229 16.52 -18.96 12.65
N VAL A 230 17.11 -18.17 11.72
CA VAL A 230 18.48 -18.39 11.23
C VAL A 230 19.35 -17.19 11.53
#